data_0ca74ef2b9123ae03c7dda0c58882bfa
#
_entry.id   0ca74ef2b9123ae03c7dda0c58882bfa
#
_cell.length_a   1.000
_cell.length_b   1.000
_cell.length_c   1.000
_cell.angle_alpha   90.00
_cell.angle_beta   90.00
_cell.angle_gamma   90.00
#
_symmetry.space_group_name_H-M   'P 1'
#
loop_
_entity.id
_entity.type
_entity.pdbx_description
1 polymer ?
#
loop_
_entity_poly.entity_id
_entity_poly.type
_entity_poly.pdbx_seq_one_letter_code
_entity_poly.pdbx_strand_id
1 'polypeptide(L)'
;DMAGVVDAVGPGAEDVPAGTRVVVDPSLRYDWYEAQDRGESFDELPFRIIGEHTQGGFAEYAVVPANNLLEIPKDFPATEAAAAGLVFVTAWRALMTRGRLRPGETVLITGASGGVGTAAVQIARRAGAKVFAVTGGVENVTRTKAIGADIVYDRFEVDFSREVWRDTYKRGVDVVFDTVGEDVWSRCLRALSRGGRLVTSGATSGSRGVTEIRLVFWKQLEILGSTMGTPAEFRNVMRLVF
;
A
#
# COMPACT_ATOMS: atom_id res chain seq x y z
N ASP A 1 8.48 -1.65 10.73
CA ASP A 1 9.55 -1.26 9.82
C ASP A 1 10.90 -1.52 10.46
N MET A 2 11.60 -2.55 9.98
CA MET A 2 12.88 -2.97 10.57
C MET A 2 13.90 -3.27 9.48
N ALA A 3 15.11 -2.77 9.67
CA ALA A 3 16.30 -3.21 8.98
C ALA A 3 17.45 -3.31 9.98
N GLY A 4 18.37 -4.22 9.76
CA GLY A 4 19.46 -4.45 10.69
C GLY A 4 20.54 -5.36 10.13
N VAL A 5 21.33 -5.89 11.02
CA VAL A 5 22.38 -6.87 10.72
C VAL A 5 22.07 -8.14 11.51
N VAL A 6 22.16 -9.28 10.87
CA VAL A 6 22.02 -10.58 11.54
C VAL A 6 23.15 -10.76 12.54
N ASP A 7 22.84 -10.84 13.82
CA ASP A 7 23.80 -11.03 14.90
C ASP A 7 24.05 -12.52 15.15
N ALA A 8 22.96 -13.30 15.28
CA ALA A 8 23.01 -14.73 15.49
C ALA A 8 21.84 -15.43 14.80
N VAL A 9 21.99 -16.71 14.51
CA VAL A 9 20.98 -17.57 13.90
C VAL A 9 20.66 -18.75 14.78
N GLY A 10 19.37 -19.12 14.84
CA GLY A 10 18.91 -20.33 15.50
C GLY A 10 18.98 -21.55 14.57
N PRO A 11 18.70 -22.75 15.09
CA PRO A 11 18.65 -23.97 14.30
C PRO A 11 17.67 -23.86 13.12
N GLY A 12 18.07 -24.27 11.92
CA GLY A 12 17.27 -24.24 10.70
C GLY A 12 17.25 -22.89 9.97
N ALA A 13 18.13 -21.94 10.37
CA ALA A 13 18.28 -20.63 9.74
C ALA A 13 19.72 -20.38 9.22
N GLU A 14 20.48 -21.44 9.02
CA GLU A 14 21.90 -21.40 8.68
C GLU A 14 22.17 -20.77 7.30
N ASP A 15 21.16 -20.68 6.43
CA ASP A 15 21.24 -20.05 5.13
C ASP A 15 21.38 -18.52 5.18
N VAL A 16 21.18 -17.91 6.36
CA VAL A 16 21.33 -16.46 6.54
C VAL A 16 22.51 -16.18 7.47
N PRO A 17 23.75 -15.96 6.94
CA PRO A 17 24.94 -15.80 7.76
C PRO A 17 24.87 -14.58 8.70
N ALA A 18 25.48 -14.69 9.88
CA ALA A 18 25.75 -13.54 10.73
C ALA A 18 26.55 -12.47 9.97
N GLY A 19 26.25 -11.20 10.22
CA GLY A 19 26.82 -10.06 9.48
C GLY A 19 26.03 -9.65 8.23
N THR A 20 25.03 -10.44 7.80
CA THR A 20 24.16 -10.09 6.65
C THR A 20 23.29 -8.90 7.00
N ARG A 21 23.27 -7.88 6.13
CA ARG A 21 22.36 -6.72 6.24
C ARG A 21 20.99 -7.09 5.67
N VAL A 22 19.94 -6.90 6.46
CA VAL A 22 18.60 -7.36 6.12
C VAL A 22 17.52 -6.33 6.38
N VAL A 23 16.47 -6.36 5.57
CA VAL A 23 15.16 -5.75 5.85
C VAL A 23 14.16 -6.85 6.18
N VAL A 24 13.25 -6.57 7.09
CA VAL A 24 12.29 -7.55 7.59
C VAL A 24 10.93 -7.35 6.93
N ASP A 25 10.37 -8.43 6.36
CA ASP A 25 8.95 -8.51 6.03
C ASP A 25 8.16 -8.61 7.34
N PRO A 26 7.32 -7.63 7.66
CA PRO A 26 6.58 -7.67 8.93
C PRO A 26 5.41 -8.66 8.94
N SER A 27 5.07 -9.28 7.81
CA SER A 27 3.93 -10.19 7.69
C SER A 27 4.28 -11.59 8.18
N LEU A 28 3.63 -12.03 9.24
CA LEU A 28 3.70 -13.41 9.73
C LEU A 28 2.45 -14.16 9.26
N ARG A 29 2.64 -15.28 8.52
CA ARG A 29 1.54 -16.10 8.00
C ARG A 29 0.54 -15.30 7.17
N TYR A 30 0.94 -14.97 5.96
CA TYR A 30 0.07 -14.33 4.98
C TYR A 30 -0.32 -15.33 3.88
N ASP A 31 -0.76 -16.50 4.32
CA ASP A 31 -1.14 -17.62 3.46
C ASP A 31 -2.66 -17.80 3.30
N TRP A 32 -3.45 -16.93 3.91
CA TRP A 32 -4.91 -17.06 3.92
C TRP A 32 -5.58 -16.94 2.53
N TYR A 33 -4.98 -16.24 1.58
CA TYR A 33 -5.45 -16.27 0.19
C TYR A 33 -5.15 -17.60 -0.48
N GLU A 34 -3.96 -18.16 -0.24
CA GLU A 34 -3.57 -19.47 -0.72
C GLU A 34 -4.38 -20.57 -0.02
N ALA A 35 -4.72 -20.37 1.25
CA ALA A 35 -5.57 -21.26 2.01
C ALA A 35 -7.02 -21.24 1.52
N GLN A 36 -7.54 -20.08 1.13
CA GLN A 36 -8.86 -19.96 0.52
C GLN A 36 -8.95 -20.73 -0.80
N ASP A 37 -7.90 -20.71 -1.61
CA ASP A 37 -7.80 -21.51 -2.83
C ASP A 37 -7.73 -23.02 -2.53
N ARG A 38 -7.26 -23.40 -1.33
CA ARG A 38 -7.26 -24.80 -0.84
C ARG A 38 -8.54 -25.19 -0.11
N GLY A 39 -9.50 -24.25 0.05
CA GLY A 39 -10.76 -24.49 0.76
C GLY A 39 -10.62 -24.51 2.29
N GLU A 40 -9.55 -23.93 2.85
CA GLU A 40 -9.35 -23.81 4.29
C GLU A 40 -10.24 -22.72 4.91
N SER A 41 -10.69 -22.90 6.15
CA SER A 41 -11.56 -21.94 6.84
C SER A 41 -10.81 -20.65 7.17
N PHE A 42 -11.45 -19.52 6.89
CA PHE A 42 -10.93 -18.18 7.16
C PHE A 42 -10.64 -17.92 8.66
N ASP A 43 -11.44 -18.53 9.54
CA ASP A 43 -11.34 -18.33 10.99
C ASP A 43 -10.18 -19.10 11.64
N GLU A 44 -9.58 -20.04 10.91
CA GLU A 44 -8.50 -20.90 11.40
C GLU A 44 -7.09 -20.38 11.08
N LEU A 45 -6.99 -19.34 10.24
CA LEU A 45 -5.71 -18.80 9.79
C LEU A 45 -5.32 -17.53 10.57
N PRO A 46 -4.42 -17.63 11.54
CA PRO A 46 -3.97 -16.47 12.28
C PRO A 46 -3.05 -15.60 11.40
N PHE A 47 -3.61 -14.62 10.71
CA PHE A 47 -2.82 -13.53 10.17
C PHE A 47 -2.20 -12.73 11.33
N ARG A 48 -0.87 -12.57 11.31
CA ARG A 48 -0.13 -11.86 12.35
C ARG A 48 0.87 -10.89 11.73
N ILE A 49 1.12 -9.79 12.43
CA ILE A 49 2.06 -8.76 12.04
C ILE A 49 3.07 -8.57 13.16
N ILE A 50 4.35 -8.53 12.81
CA ILE A 50 5.44 -8.20 13.73
C ILE A 50 5.23 -6.77 14.23
N GLY A 51 5.23 -6.58 15.54
CA GLY A 51 5.01 -5.27 16.16
C GLY A 51 3.56 -4.97 16.54
N GLU A 52 2.60 -5.77 16.05
CA GLU A 52 1.19 -5.69 16.44
C GLU A 52 0.77 -6.92 17.26
N HIS A 53 1.08 -8.11 16.75
CA HIS A 53 0.73 -9.39 17.38
C HIS A 53 1.91 -10.07 18.08
N THR A 54 3.10 -9.57 17.86
CA THR A 54 4.36 -10.00 18.48
C THR A 54 5.17 -8.78 18.89
N GLN A 55 6.33 -8.99 19.53
CA GLN A 55 7.29 -7.92 19.75
C GLN A 55 7.75 -7.32 18.42
N GLY A 56 7.94 -5.99 18.40
CA GLY A 56 8.34 -5.24 17.22
C GLY A 56 9.81 -4.84 17.21
N GLY A 57 10.14 -3.84 16.37
CA GLY A 57 11.50 -3.36 16.13
C GLY A 57 11.94 -2.14 16.96
N PHE A 58 11.18 -1.71 17.98
CA PHE A 58 11.64 -0.71 18.94
C PHE A 58 12.55 -1.33 19.99
N ALA A 59 13.67 -1.88 19.53
CA ALA A 59 14.63 -2.63 20.35
C ALA A 59 16.01 -2.64 19.67
N GLU A 60 17.06 -2.89 20.44
CA GLU A 60 18.41 -3.10 19.92
C GLU A 60 18.52 -4.43 19.17
N TYR A 61 17.77 -5.44 19.61
CA TYR A 61 17.69 -6.76 18.99
C TYR A 61 16.24 -7.20 18.83
N ALA A 62 15.96 -7.88 17.73
CA ALA A 62 14.66 -8.50 17.46
C ALA A 62 14.87 -9.94 16.97
N VAL A 63 13.98 -10.84 17.41
CA VAL A 63 13.94 -12.22 16.90
C VAL A 63 12.84 -12.32 15.86
N VAL A 64 13.22 -12.70 14.64
CA VAL A 64 12.30 -12.81 13.51
C VAL A 64 12.54 -14.11 12.75
N PRO A 65 11.53 -14.68 12.06
CA PRO A 65 11.75 -15.86 11.23
C PRO A 65 12.72 -15.57 10.08
N ALA A 66 13.60 -16.50 9.76
CA ALA A 66 14.57 -16.36 8.66
C ALA A 66 13.87 -16.08 7.31
N ASN A 67 12.69 -16.70 7.08
CA ASN A 67 11.89 -16.50 5.86
C ASN A 67 11.35 -15.07 5.68
N ASN A 68 11.34 -14.27 6.75
CA ASN A 68 10.94 -12.86 6.72
C ASN A 68 12.09 -11.92 6.40
N LEU A 69 13.29 -12.44 6.20
CA LEU A 69 14.48 -11.64 5.91
C LEU A 69 14.71 -11.50 4.40
N LEU A 70 15.06 -10.29 3.99
CA LEU A 70 15.55 -10.01 2.64
C LEU A 70 16.85 -9.23 2.75
N GLU A 71 17.89 -9.71 2.07
CA GLU A 71 19.20 -9.05 2.06
C GLU A 71 19.10 -7.66 1.41
N ILE A 72 19.73 -6.67 2.06
CA ILE A 72 19.84 -5.30 1.56
C ILE A 72 21.14 -5.19 0.74
N PRO A 73 21.11 -4.68 -0.51
CA PRO A 73 22.30 -4.44 -1.29
C PRO A 73 23.33 -3.59 -0.53
N LYS A 74 24.62 -3.86 -0.77
CA LYS A 74 25.72 -3.26 -0.01
C LYS A 74 25.68 -1.74 0.05
N ASP A 75 25.31 -1.10 -1.06
CA ASP A 75 25.32 0.35 -1.21
C ASP A 75 23.95 1.01 -0.91
N PHE A 76 22.91 0.21 -0.55
CA PHE A 76 21.60 0.74 -0.23
C PHE A 76 21.50 1.08 1.27
N PRO A 77 21.01 2.29 1.65
CA PRO A 77 20.90 2.70 3.05
C PRO A 77 19.89 1.83 3.81
N ALA A 78 20.29 1.28 4.98
CA ALA A 78 19.41 0.47 5.82
C ALA A 78 18.18 1.23 6.32
N THR A 79 18.31 2.52 6.57
CA THR A 79 17.21 3.41 6.97
C THR A 79 16.14 3.53 5.88
N GLU A 80 16.55 3.62 4.62
CA GLU A 80 15.63 3.65 3.49
C GLU A 80 14.96 2.29 3.27
N ALA A 81 15.72 1.19 3.41
CA ALA A 81 15.17 -0.16 3.35
C ALA A 81 14.10 -0.40 4.44
N ALA A 82 14.39 0.03 5.68
CA ALA A 82 13.43 -0.04 6.78
C ALA A 82 12.16 0.77 6.47
N ALA A 83 12.32 2.02 6.03
CA ALA A 83 11.19 2.89 5.72
C ALA A 83 10.32 2.37 4.56
N ALA A 84 10.91 1.62 3.62
CA ALA A 84 10.21 1.10 2.45
C ALA A 84 9.42 -0.19 2.73
N GLY A 85 9.88 -1.06 3.60
CA GLY A 85 9.41 -2.45 3.73
C GLY A 85 7.88 -2.59 3.77
N LEU A 86 7.23 -2.06 4.80
CA LEU A 86 5.78 -2.18 5.00
C LEU A 86 4.98 -1.34 3.99
N VAL A 87 5.40 -0.11 3.75
CA VAL A 87 4.59 0.83 2.96
C VAL A 87 4.56 0.45 1.48
N PHE A 88 5.67 -0.04 0.94
CA PHE A 88 5.74 -0.47 -0.46
C PHE A 88 4.99 -1.79 -0.70
N VAL A 89 5.06 -2.77 0.20
CA VAL A 89 4.31 -4.02 0.04
C VAL A 89 2.81 -3.77 0.14
N THR A 90 2.37 -2.91 1.07
CA THR A 90 0.96 -2.53 1.22
C THR A 90 0.44 -1.83 -0.03
N ALA A 91 1.18 -0.84 -0.54
CA ALA A 91 0.81 -0.12 -1.75
C ALA A 91 0.83 -1.03 -3.00
N TRP A 92 1.82 -1.91 -3.12
CA TRP A 92 1.91 -2.88 -4.21
C TRP A 92 0.70 -3.78 -4.26
N ARG A 93 0.38 -4.43 -3.13
CA ARG A 93 -0.79 -5.30 -3.07
C ARG A 93 -2.07 -4.57 -3.39
N ALA A 94 -2.27 -3.38 -2.80
CA ALA A 94 -3.46 -2.58 -3.05
C ALA A 94 -3.63 -2.23 -4.54
N LEU A 95 -2.57 -1.77 -5.18
CA LEU A 95 -2.63 -1.30 -6.57
C LEU A 95 -2.56 -2.46 -7.57
N MET A 96 -1.56 -3.34 -7.43
CA MET A 96 -1.25 -4.32 -8.47
C MET A 96 -2.10 -5.58 -8.34
N THR A 97 -2.25 -6.12 -7.13
CA THR A 97 -2.98 -7.38 -6.90
C THR A 97 -4.47 -7.13 -6.75
N ARG A 98 -4.88 -6.29 -5.79
CA ARG A 98 -6.29 -6.05 -5.50
C ARG A 98 -6.93 -5.12 -6.51
N GLY A 99 -6.31 -3.99 -6.78
CA GLY A 99 -6.76 -2.98 -7.73
C GLY A 99 -6.57 -3.36 -9.19
N ARG A 100 -5.70 -4.32 -9.48
CA ARG A 100 -5.39 -4.77 -10.84
C ARG A 100 -5.08 -3.61 -11.78
N LEU A 101 -4.31 -2.63 -11.26
CA LEU A 101 -3.93 -1.43 -12.00
C LEU A 101 -3.14 -1.81 -13.26
N ARG A 102 -3.51 -1.23 -14.40
CA ARG A 102 -2.91 -1.51 -15.70
C ARG A 102 -2.25 -0.26 -16.29
N PRO A 103 -1.24 -0.43 -17.13
CA PRO A 103 -0.68 0.68 -17.90
C PRO A 103 -1.76 1.42 -18.68
N GLY A 104 -1.71 2.75 -18.64
CA GLY A 104 -2.68 3.63 -19.31
C GLY A 104 -3.96 3.90 -18.53
N GLU A 105 -4.24 3.20 -17.42
CA GLU A 105 -5.33 3.54 -16.51
C GLU A 105 -5.02 4.79 -15.69
N THR A 106 -6.06 5.36 -15.11
CA THR A 106 -5.99 6.51 -14.20
C THR A 106 -6.20 6.04 -12.76
N VAL A 107 -5.38 6.50 -11.83
CA VAL A 107 -5.52 6.20 -10.41
C VAL A 107 -5.57 7.47 -9.57
N LEU A 108 -6.46 7.50 -8.57
CA LEU A 108 -6.52 8.53 -7.54
C LEU A 108 -6.02 7.93 -6.22
N ILE A 109 -5.05 8.57 -5.59
CA ILE A 109 -4.46 8.15 -4.33
C ILE A 109 -4.78 9.19 -3.26
N THR A 110 -5.50 8.79 -2.20
CA THR A 110 -5.75 9.63 -1.04
C THR A 110 -4.63 9.47 0.00
N GLY A 111 -4.44 10.45 0.88
CA GLY A 111 -3.36 10.42 1.85
C GLY A 111 -1.97 10.32 1.22
N ALA A 112 -1.79 10.93 0.05
CA ALA A 112 -0.64 10.74 -0.83
C ALA A 112 0.71 11.19 -0.24
N SER A 113 0.72 12.03 0.79
CA SER A 113 1.94 12.45 1.51
C SER A 113 2.34 11.53 2.66
N GLY A 114 1.50 10.56 3.03
CA GLY A 114 1.85 9.52 4.01
C GLY A 114 2.74 8.43 3.38
N GLY A 115 3.35 7.57 4.21
CA GLY A 115 4.28 6.53 3.74
C GLY A 115 3.68 5.63 2.66
N VAL A 116 2.50 5.04 2.91
CA VAL A 116 1.80 4.18 1.92
C VAL A 116 1.40 4.97 0.68
N GLY A 117 0.91 6.20 0.85
CA GLY A 117 0.55 7.07 -0.28
C GLY A 117 1.74 7.43 -1.16
N THR A 118 2.88 7.75 -0.54
CA THR A 118 4.15 8.03 -1.24
C THR A 118 4.64 6.82 -2.05
N ALA A 119 4.59 5.62 -1.46
CA ALA A 119 4.91 4.38 -2.17
C ALA A 119 3.93 4.12 -3.33
N ALA A 120 2.63 4.35 -3.09
CA ALA A 120 1.58 4.15 -4.10
C ALA A 120 1.77 5.06 -5.32
N VAL A 121 2.10 6.33 -5.13
CA VAL A 121 2.39 7.27 -6.24
C VAL A 121 3.54 6.74 -7.11
N GLN A 122 4.64 6.32 -6.50
CA GLN A 122 5.80 5.81 -7.21
C GLN A 122 5.50 4.51 -7.96
N ILE A 123 4.82 3.56 -7.31
CA ILE A 123 4.41 2.29 -7.94
C ILE A 123 3.48 2.55 -9.12
N ALA A 124 2.44 3.36 -8.95
CA ALA A 124 1.48 3.67 -9.98
C ALA A 124 2.12 4.37 -11.19
N ARG A 125 3.02 5.33 -10.94
CA ARG A 125 3.81 5.98 -11.98
C ARG A 125 4.66 4.98 -12.77
N ARG A 126 5.37 4.10 -12.05
CA ARG A 126 6.20 3.06 -12.67
C ARG A 126 5.38 2.04 -13.46
N ALA A 127 4.15 1.75 -13.01
CA ALA A 127 3.21 0.89 -13.73
C ALA A 127 2.62 1.53 -15.00
N GLY A 128 2.96 2.78 -15.31
CA GLY A 128 2.48 3.49 -16.48
C GLY A 128 1.05 4.02 -16.35
N ALA A 129 0.55 4.21 -15.14
CA ALA A 129 -0.74 4.83 -14.88
C ALA A 129 -0.61 6.37 -14.85
N LYS A 130 -1.70 7.08 -15.16
CA LYS A 130 -1.83 8.51 -14.89
C LYS A 130 -2.25 8.71 -13.44
N VAL A 131 -1.42 9.40 -12.66
CA VAL A 131 -1.55 9.49 -11.20
C VAL A 131 -2.17 10.81 -10.77
N PHE A 132 -3.35 10.72 -10.18
CA PHE A 132 -4.00 11.78 -9.42
C PHE A 132 -3.75 11.55 -7.93
N ALA A 133 -3.49 12.59 -7.17
CA ALA A 133 -3.19 12.46 -5.75
C ALA A 133 -3.93 13.50 -4.92
N VAL A 134 -4.28 13.16 -3.69
CA VAL A 134 -4.90 14.05 -2.71
C VAL A 134 -4.02 14.12 -1.46
N THR A 135 -3.64 15.34 -1.09
CA THR A 135 -2.87 15.61 0.12
C THR A 135 -3.32 16.92 0.74
N GLY A 136 -2.66 17.42 1.77
CA GLY A 136 -2.97 18.71 2.41
C GLY A 136 -1.73 19.56 2.58
N GLY A 137 -1.84 20.85 2.17
CA GLY A 137 -0.81 21.86 2.29
C GLY A 137 0.18 21.89 1.12
N VAL A 138 0.62 23.09 0.79
CA VAL A 138 1.45 23.42 -0.39
C VAL A 138 2.75 22.60 -0.45
N GLU A 139 3.40 22.40 0.70
CA GLU A 139 4.64 21.62 0.76
C GLU A 139 4.42 20.16 0.36
N ASN A 140 3.37 19.53 0.88
CA ASN A 140 3.01 18.15 0.54
C ASN A 140 2.58 18.03 -0.93
N VAL A 141 1.87 19.03 -1.46
CA VAL A 141 1.52 19.09 -2.90
C VAL A 141 2.78 19.08 -3.75
N THR A 142 3.77 19.91 -3.39
CA THR A 142 5.04 20.01 -4.12
C THR A 142 5.82 18.69 -4.05
N ARG A 143 5.95 18.10 -2.85
CA ARG A 143 6.64 16.81 -2.66
C ARG A 143 5.96 15.67 -3.43
N THR A 144 4.62 15.62 -3.38
CA THR A 144 3.86 14.57 -4.07
C THR A 144 3.99 14.65 -5.59
N LYS A 145 4.06 15.87 -6.16
CA LYS A 145 4.38 16.07 -7.58
C LYS A 145 5.80 15.59 -7.91
N ALA A 146 6.76 15.92 -7.06
CA ALA A 146 8.17 15.57 -7.29
C ALA A 146 8.41 14.06 -7.37
N ILE A 147 7.63 13.24 -6.66
CA ILE A 147 7.72 11.77 -6.69
C ILE A 147 6.91 11.12 -7.80
N GLY A 148 6.24 11.90 -8.67
CA GLY A 148 5.65 11.41 -9.91
C GLY A 148 4.14 11.46 -10.04
N ALA A 149 3.42 12.17 -9.15
CA ALA A 149 2.00 12.44 -9.37
C ALA A 149 1.80 13.46 -10.50
N ASP A 150 0.95 13.15 -11.48
CA ASP A 150 0.66 14.03 -12.61
C ASP A 150 -0.21 15.22 -12.19
N ILE A 151 -1.19 14.98 -11.31
CA ILE A 151 -2.09 16.02 -10.77
C ILE A 151 -2.22 15.81 -9.26
N VAL A 152 -2.07 16.88 -8.49
CA VAL A 152 -2.20 16.84 -7.02
C VAL A 152 -3.22 17.88 -6.57
N TYR A 153 -4.20 17.44 -5.81
CA TYR A 153 -5.23 18.27 -5.20
C TYR A 153 -4.90 18.53 -3.73
N ASP A 154 -4.94 19.79 -3.34
CA ASP A 154 -4.92 20.17 -1.92
C ASP A 154 -6.34 20.02 -1.35
N ARG A 155 -6.50 19.11 -0.39
CA ARG A 155 -7.80 18.83 0.25
C ARG A 155 -8.40 20.01 1.01
N PHE A 156 -7.58 20.99 1.35
CA PHE A 156 -8.03 22.20 2.07
C PHE A 156 -8.61 23.24 1.11
N GLU A 157 -8.22 23.19 -0.18
CA GLU A 157 -8.60 24.20 -1.17
C GLU A 157 -9.77 23.73 -2.05
N VAL A 158 -9.87 22.40 -2.32
CA VAL A 158 -10.81 21.88 -3.31
C VAL A 158 -11.52 20.59 -2.90
N ASP A 159 -12.72 20.37 -3.44
CA ASP A 159 -13.34 19.05 -3.48
C ASP A 159 -12.71 18.23 -4.62
N PHE A 160 -11.77 17.38 -4.28
CA PHE A 160 -11.04 16.58 -5.26
C PHE A 160 -11.95 15.73 -6.16
N SER A 161 -13.12 15.30 -5.69
CA SER A 161 -14.02 14.49 -6.51
C SER A 161 -14.64 15.29 -7.68
N ARG A 162 -14.85 16.60 -7.49
CA ARG A 162 -15.29 17.50 -8.54
C ARG A 162 -14.16 17.82 -9.51
N GLU A 163 -12.95 18.03 -8.97
CA GLU A 163 -11.77 18.30 -9.77
C GLU A 163 -11.39 17.10 -10.65
N VAL A 164 -11.39 15.89 -10.08
CA VAL A 164 -11.20 14.63 -10.83
C VAL A 164 -12.21 14.52 -11.97
N TRP A 165 -13.48 14.81 -11.69
CA TRP A 165 -14.53 14.80 -12.71
C TRP A 165 -14.25 15.79 -13.84
N ARG A 166 -13.80 16.99 -13.52
CA ARG A 166 -13.40 18.01 -14.50
C ARG A 166 -12.18 17.57 -15.32
N ASP A 167 -11.12 17.13 -14.63
CA ASP A 167 -9.82 16.85 -15.25
C ASP A 167 -9.79 15.51 -16.02
N THR A 168 -10.82 14.68 -15.83
CA THR A 168 -11.08 13.47 -16.62
C THR A 168 -12.20 13.63 -17.66
N TYR A 169 -12.57 14.85 -18.00
CA TYR A 169 -13.66 15.13 -18.95
C TYR A 169 -14.97 14.41 -18.59
N LYS A 170 -15.36 14.44 -17.31
CA LYS A 170 -16.56 13.80 -16.75
C LYS A 170 -16.55 12.26 -16.74
N ARG A 171 -15.40 11.64 -16.93
CA ARG A 171 -15.26 10.17 -16.91
C ARG A 171 -15.06 9.62 -15.50
N GLY A 172 -14.25 10.26 -14.69
CA GLY A 172 -13.73 9.72 -13.43
C GLY A 172 -12.46 8.87 -13.62
N VAL A 173 -11.89 8.37 -12.53
CA VAL A 173 -10.69 7.52 -12.53
C VAL A 173 -11.03 6.03 -12.51
N ASP A 174 -10.12 5.19 -13.02
CA ASP A 174 -10.32 3.75 -13.10
C ASP A 174 -10.12 3.07 -11.74
N VAL A 175 -9.18 3.59 -10.94
CA VAL A 175 -8.87 3.07 -9.60
C VAL A 175 -8.82 4.22 -8.60
N VAL A 176 -9.36 4.01 -7.42
CA VAL A 176 -9.09 4.83 -6.23
C VAL A 176 -8.38 3.95 -5.21
N PHE A 177 -7.25 4.40 -4.70
CA PHE A 177 -6.60 3.80 -3.55
C PHE A 177 -6.74 4.73 -2.35
N ASP A 178 -7.42 4.24 -1.31
CA ASP A 178 -7.76 5.01 -0.12
C ASP A 178 -7.14 4.43 1.15
N THR A 179 -6.47 5.30 1.92
CA THR A 179 -5.91 5.01 3.24
C THR A 179 -6.51 5.91 4.32
N VAL A 180 -7.40 6.83 3.96
CA VAL A 180 -7.95 7.86 4.84
C VAL A 180 -9.26 7.41 5.48
N GLY A 181 -10.19 6.87 4.71
CA GLY A 181 -11.45 6.32 5.22
C GLY A 181 -12.59 7.34 5.28
N GLU A 182 -13.21 7.48 6.45
CA GLU A 182 -14.50 8.15 6.68
C GLU A 182 -14.64 9.50 5.98
N ASP A 183 -13.70 10.42 6.19
CA ASP A 183 -13.78 11.79 5.67
C ASP A 183 -13.79 11.89 4.14
N VAL A 184 -13.24 10.91 3.46
CA VAL A 184 -13.08 10.94 2.00
C VAL A 184 -13.91 9.89 1.26
N TRP A 185 -14.46 8.91 1.97
CA TRP A 185 -15.13 7.73 1.40
C TRP A 185 -16.13 8.04 0.30
N SER A 186 -17.12 8.89 0.60
CA SER A 186 -18.15 9.26 -0.38
C SER A 186 -17.58 10.00 -1.59
N ARG A 187 -16.52 10.80 -1.39
CA ARG A 187 -15.83 11.51 -2.47
C ARG A 187 -15.03 10.54 -3.35
N CYS A 188 -14.41 9.52 -2.75
CA CYS A 188 -13.72 8.44 -3.47
C CYS A 188 -14.67 7.70 -4.43
N LEU A 189 -15.85 7.31 -3.93
CA LEU A 189 -16.89 6.65 -4.76
C LEU A 189 -17.37 7.55 -5.91
N ARG A 190 -17.53 8.86 -5.66
CA ARG A 190 -17.91 9.81 -6.71
C ARG A 190 -16.85 10.00 -7.77
N ALA A 191 -15.57 9.96 -7.38
CA ALA A 191 -14.43 10.15 -8.28
C ALA A 191 -14.23 9.00 -9.27
N LEU A 192 -14.76 7.80 -8.98
CA LEU A 192 -14.63 6.63 -9.84
C LEU A 192 -15.39 6.77 -11.18
N SER A 193 -14.80 6.22 -12.21
CA SER A 193 -15.43 5.96 -13.50
C SER A 193 -16.44 4.81 -13.42
N ARG A 194 -17.19 4.56 -14.50
CA ARG A 194 -18.00 3.34 -14.64
C ARG A 194 -17.09 2.12 -14.71
N GLY A 195 -17.40 1.07 -13.94
CA GLY A 195 -16.55 -0.12 -13.79
C GLY A 195 -15.29 0.12 -12.96
N GLY A 196 -15.21 1.26 -12.26
CA GLY A 196 -14.06 1.62 -11.44
C GLY A 196 -13.95 0.82 -10.15
N ARG A 197 -12.75 0.79 -9.58
CA ARG A 197 -12.39 0.00 -8.40
C ARG A 197 -11.93 0.92 -7.27
N LEU A 198 -12.56 0.84 -6.09
CA LEU A 198 -12.08 1.44 -4.86
C LEU A 198 -11.33 0.38 -4.06
N VAL A 199 -10.05 0.59 -3.81
CA VAL A 199 -9.25 -0.24 -2.90
C VAL A 199 -9.00 0.53 -1.63
N THR A 200 -9.36 -0.04 -0.48
CA THR A 200 -9.10 0.57 0.83
C THR A 200 -8.16 -0.29 1.66
N SER A 201 -7.19 0.33 2.33
CA SER A 201 -6.27 -0.32 3.25
C SER A 201 -6.03 0.46 4.53
N GLY A 202 -6.89 1.43 4.83
CA GLY A 202 -6.77 2.24 6.03
C GLY A 202 -8.02 3.06 6.33
N ALA A 203 -8.10 3.53 7.56
CA ALA A 203 -9.22 4.30 8.08
C ALA A 203 -8.74 5.37 9.08
N THR A 204 -7.72 6.14 8.70
CA THR A 204 -7.07 7.11 9.60
C THR A 204 -7.97 8.24 10.08
N SER A 205 -9.01 8.59 9.31
CA SER A 205 -10.01 9.60 9.69
C SER A 205 -11.26 9.02 10.37
N GLY A 206 -11.38 7.70 10.39
CA GLY A 206 -12.54 6.98 10.94
C GLY A 206 -12.92 5.78 10.09
N SER A 207 -13.58 4.81 10.75
CA SER A 207 -13.88 3.49 10.17
C SER A 207 -15.27 3.37 9.53
N ARG A 208 -16.10 4.43 9.56
CA ARG A 208 -17.49 4.39 9.13
C ARG A 208 -17.73 5.29 7.93
N GLY A 209 -17.80 4.70 6.72
CA GLY A 209 -18.07 5.43 5.48
C GLY A 209 -19.51 5.25 4.99
N VAL A 210 -20.21 6.36 4.71
CA VAL A 210 -21.55 6.30 4.10
C VAL A 210 -21.41 5.97 2.61
N THR A 211 -22.01 4.87 2.20
CA THR A 211 -22.00 4.40 0.81
C THR A 211 -23.36 4.65 0.15
N GLU A 212 -23.40 5.46 -0.88
CA GLU A 212 -24.56 5.61 -1.77
C GLU A 212 -24.68 4.35 -2.65
N ILE A 213 -25.51 3.40 -2.24
CA ILE A 213 -25.65 2.08 -2.89
C ILE A 213 -26.06 2.22 -4.36
N ARG A 214 -26.90 3.20 -4.70
CA ARG A 214 -27.30 3.50 -6.08
C ARG A 214 -26.09 3.83 -6.95
N LEU A 215 -25.11 4.56 -6.41
CA LEU A 215 -23.87 4.88 -7.12
C LEU A 215 -23.07 3.63 -7.44
N VAL A 216 -23.01 2.67 -6.49
CA VAL A 216 -22.29 1.42 -6.66
C VAL A 216 -22.85 0.59 -7.82
N PHE A 217 -24.17 0.29 -7.81
CA PHE A 217 -24.73 -0.53 -8.88
C PHE A 217 -24.84 0.23 -10.21
N TRP A 218 -25.14 1.51 -10.21
CA TRP A 218 -25.27 2.30 -11.43
C TRP A 218 -23.96 2.45 -12.19
N LYS A 219 -22.87 2.67 -11.47
CA LYS A 219 -21.53 2.72 -12.03
C LYS A 219 -20.87 1.35 -12.13
N GLN A 220 -21.46 0.29 -11.61
CA GLN A 220 -20.87 -1.08 -11.56
C GLN A 220 -19.51 -1.07 -10.86
N LEU A 221 -19.44 -0.46 -9.67
CA LEU A 221 -18.19 -0.30 -8.92
C LEU A 221 -17.82 -1.58 -8.17
N GLU A 222 -16.51 -1.80 -8.04
CA GLU A 222 -15.95 -2.76 -7.11
C GLU A 222 -15.40 -2.03 -5.88
N ILE A 223 -15.69 -2.56 -4.68
CA ILE A 223 -15.12 -2.07 -3.41
C ILE A 223 -14.31 -3.21 -2.82
N LEU A 224 -13.00 -3.00 -2.68
CA LEU A 224 -12.02 -4.03 -2.39
C LEU A 224 -11.24 -3.67 -1.13
N GLY A 225 -11.15 -4.59 -0.18
CA GLY A 225 -10.23 -4.49 0.95
C GLY A 225 -8.83 -4.95 0.57
N SER A 226 -7.82 -4.36 1.18
CA SER A 226 -6.42 -4.76 1.06
C SER A 226 -5.72 -4.55 2.39
N THR A 227 -4.83 -5.45 2.77
CA THR A 227 -3.96 -5.29 3.93
C THR A 227 -2.61 -5.95 3.65
N MET A 228 -1.53 -5.28 4.04
CA MET A 228 -0.16 -5.78 3.91
C MET A 228 0.16 -6.33 2.50
N GLY A 229 0.88 -7.45 2.42
CA GLY A 229 1.15 -8.22 1.22
C GLY A 229 1.74 -9.59 1.53
N THR A 230 1.80 -10.47 0.53
CA THR A 230 2.43 -11.78 0.66
C THR A 230 3.96 -11.66 0.70
N PRO A 231 4.68 -12.66 1.23
CA PRO A 231 6.14 -12.68 1.16
C PRO A 231 6.69 -12.59 -0.28
N ALA A 232 5.97 -13.12 -1.26
CA ALA A 232 6.33 -13.00 -2.67
C ALA A 232 6.19 -11.56 -3.16
N GLU A 233 5.11 -10.88 -2.81
CA GLU A 233 4.90 -9.46 -3.13
C GLU A 233 5.94 -8.58 -2.47
N PHE A 234 6.29 -8.85 -1.20
CA PHE A 234 7.36 -8.15 -0.49
C PHE A 234 8.70 -8.27 -1.25
N ARG A 235 9.12 -9.49 -1.55
CA ARG A 235 10.35 -9.71 -2.33
C ARG A 235 10.33 -9.02 -3.70
N ASN A 236 9.19 -9.06 -4.38
CA ASN A 236 9.05 -8.44 -5.70
C ASN A 236 9.14 -6.93 -5.64
N VAL A 237 8.42 -6.29 -4.72
CA VAL A 237 8.43 -4.82 -4.61
C VAL A 237 9.76 -4.30 -4.07
N MET A 238 10.40 -4.99 -3.13
CA MET A 238 11.71 -4.57 -2.61
C MET A 238 12.81 -4.65 -3.68
N ARG A 239 12.73 -5.58 -4.65
CA ARG A 239 13.61 -5.59 -5.83
C ARG A 239 13.43 -4.35 -6.72
N LEU A 240 12.29 -3.70 -6.68
CA LEU A 240 12.07 -2.43 -7.40
C LEU A 240 12.56 -1.23 -6.59
N VAL A 241 12.60 -1.36 -5.27
CA VAL A 241 13.11 -0.33 -4.35
C VAL A 241 14.64 -0.32 -4.39
N PHE A 242 15.26 -1.47 -4.39
CA PHE A 242 16.72 -1.65 -4.49
C PHE A 242 17.26 -1.43 -5.91
#